data_2775bfadd3b0ec16a8eed568093eaf23
#
_entry.id   2775bfadd3b0ec16a8eed568093eaf23
#
_cell.length_a   1.000
_cell.length_b   1.000
_cell.length_c   1.000
_cell.angle_alpha   90.00
_cell.angle_beta   90.00
_cell.angle_gamma   90.00
#
_symmetry.space_group_name_H-M   'P 1'
#
loop_
_entity.id
_entity.type
_entity.pdbx_description
1 polymer ?
#
loop_
_entity_poly.entity_id
_entity_poly.type
_entity_poly.pdbx_seq_one_letter_code
_entity_poly.pdbx_strand_id
1 'polypeptide(L)'
;MDKGFAIVIIKPDAIQKGLVRELEYRIHQEHLEVIRRKEILINLEFVKKLYQWSVILYPAELEEYLCTIPLSVWLIEGKNAVEKVLKIKVKMRAKFSTDKLHTLFHCPDSEEDFWREYVLIFSEEPLKKDIMKTNNQVEVFLFKKSQSEGMLFLLLKRIPQKGGFWQPITGNVRNEERFEEAAMREIREETGVLEFLRLIDTNYSFDFFDDNRWQHEQVFGAEVDENIKITLSREHTEFKWVTKEEALNKYLKWPGNKEGLIKMSEILDA
;
A
#
# COMPACT_ATOMS: atom_id res chain seq x y z
N MET A 1 17.53 15.48 5.56
CA MET A 1 16.57 16.50 5.08
C MET A 1 15.40 15.73 4.46
N ASP A 2 14.21 15.86 5.02
CA ASP A 2 13.05 15.14 4.50
C ASP A 2 12.69 15.67 3.11
N LYS A 3 12.98 14.86 2.09
CA LYS A 3 12.54 15.10 0.72
C LYS A 3 11.10 14.63 0.61
N GLY A 4 10.22 15.52 0.16
CA GLY A 4 8.84 15.20 -0.16
C GLY A 4 8.66 15.02 -1.67
N PHE A 5 7.51 14.46 -2.06
CA PHE A 5 7.15 14.23 -3.46
C PHE A 5 5.79 14.84 -3.77
N ALA A 6 5.56 15.17 -5.04
CA ALA A 6 4.26 15.57 -5.56
C ALA A 6 4.06 15.04 -6.97
N ILE A 7 2.81 14.96 -7.40
CA ILE A 7 2.43 14.60 -8.77
C ILE A 7 1.76 15.80 -9.43
N VAL A 8 2.02 15.98 -10.72
CA VAL A 8 1.25 16.88 -11.58
C VAL A 8 0.79 16.12 -12.81
N ILE A 9 -0.52 16.12 -13.05
CA ILE A 9 -1.11 15.63 -14.31
C ILE A 9 -1.47 16.85 -15.15
N ILE A 10 -0.79 17.02 -16.27
CA ILE A 10 -0.98 18.14 -17.18
C ILE A 10 -2.17 17.83 -18.08
N LYS A 11 -3.17 18.71 -18.05
CA LYS A 11 -4.40 18.58 -18.82
C LYS A 11 -4.27 19.18 -20.22
N PRO A 12 -5.14 18.79 -21.16
CA PRO A 12 -5.09 19.28 -22.54
C PRO A 12 -5.07 20.79 -22.70
N ASP A 13 -5.85 21.52 -21.90
CA ASP A 13 -5.94 22.96 -21.94
C ASP A 13 -4.64 23.69 -21.55
N ALA A 14 -3.83 23.11 -20.67
CA ALA A 14 -2.52 23.67 -20.35
C ALA A 14 -1.53 23.53 -21.52
N ILE A 15 -1.61 22.42 -22.24
CA ILE A 15 -0.79 22.18 -23.45
C ILE A 15 -1.22 23.16 -24.57
N GLN A 16 -2.52 23.27 -24.83
CA GLN A 16 -3.09 24.15 -25.85
C GLN A 16 -2.74 25.64 -25.61
N LYS A 17 -2.70 26.05 -24.33
CA LYS A 17 -2.32 27.40 -23.94
C LYS A 17 -0.80 27.63 -23.86
N GLY A 18 0.03 26.62 -24.13
CA GLY A 18 1.50 26.73 -24.06
C GLY A 18 2.07 26.93 -22.65
N LEU A 19 1.32 26.54 -21.61
CA LEU A 19 1.66 26.82 -20.20
C LEU A 19 2.58 25.79 -19.54
N VAL A 20 2.98 24.74 -20.24
CA VAL A 20 3.85 23.68 -19.71
C VAL A 20 5.20 24.22 -19.27
N ARG A 21 5.82 25.11 -20.07
CA ARG A 21 7.11 25.75 -19.71
C ARG A 21 6.98 26.70 -18.51
N GLU A 22 5.87 27.41 -18.40
CA GLU A 22 5.58 28.29 -17.26
C GLU A 22 5.42 27.47 -15.97
N LEU A 23 4.75 26.31 -16.05
CA LEU A 23 4.63 25.38 -14.93
C LEU A 23 6.02 24.87 -14.48
N GLU A 24 6.84 24.41 -15.42
CA GLU A 24 8.19 23.92 -15.14
C GLU A 24 9.07 25.00 -14.50
N TYR A 25 9.03 26.22 -15.03
CA TYR A 25 9.74 27.37 -14.47
C TYR A 25 9.33 27.62 -13.01
N ARG A 26 8.02 27.60 -12.70
CA ARG A 26 7.51 27.81 -11.33
C ARG A 26 7.90 26.69 -10.37
N ILE A 27 7.94 25.45 -10.84
CA ILE A 27 8.43 24.31 -10.05
C ILE A 27 9.89 24.55 -9.66
N HIS A 28 10.74 24.95 -10.60
CA HIS A 28 12.14 25.26 -10.31
C HIS A 28 12.31 26.46 -9.37
N GLN A 29 11.50 27.50 -9.49
CA GLN A 29 11.54 28.67 -8.58
C GLN A 29 11.23 28.32 -7.13
N GLU A 30 10.43 27.26 -6.90
CA GLU A 30 10.13 26.75 -5.56
C GLU A 30 11.19 25.73 -5.07
N HIS A 31 12.34 25.61 -5.76
CA HIS A 31 13.40 24.64 -5.47
C HIS A 31 12.88 23.18 -5.46
N LEU A 32 12.02 22.88 -6.44
CA LEU A 32 11.52 21.55 -6.73
C LEU A 32 12.10 21.04 -8.04
N GLU A 33 12.23 19.74 -8.20
CA GLU A 33 12.79 19.08 -9.36
C GLU A 33 11.80 18.07 -9.95
N VAL A 34 11.66 18.06 -11.30
CA VAL A 34 10.90 17.03 -12.02
C VAL A 34 11.81 15.83 -12.23
N ILE A 35 11.63 14.79 -11.43
CA ILE A 35 12.50 13.60 -11.43
C ILE A 35 12.02 12.49 -12.37
N ARG A 36 10.74 12.52 -12.78
CA ARG A 36 10.17 11.57 -13.75
C ARG A 36 9.06 12.21 -14.55
N ARG A 37 8.95 11.80 -15.82
CA ARG A 37 7.83 12.13 -16.69
C ARG A 37 7.29 10.85 -17.31
N LYS A 38 5.98 10.70 -17.35
CA LYS A 38 5.28 9.57 -17.95
C LYS A 38 4.07 10.07 -18.71
N GLU A 39 3.76 9.46 -19.83
CA GLU A 39 2.49 9.68 -20.52
C GLU A 39 1.54 8.53 -20.22
N ILE A 40 0.31 8.85 -19.89
CA ILE A 40 -0.74 7.87 -19.60
C ILE A 40 -1.99 8.18 -20.40
N LEU A 41 -2.59 7.15 -20.99
CA LEU A 41 -3.95 7.22 -21.50
C LEU A 41 -4.89 6.72 -20.42
N ILE A 42 -5.78 7.56 -19.97
CA ILE A 42 -6.71 7.24 -18.89
C ILE A 42 -8.12 6.98 -19.41
N ASN A 43 -8.93 6.30 -18.63
CA ASN A 43 -10.34 6.06 -18.89
C ASN A 43 -11.20 6.61 -17.75
N LEU A 44 -12.51 6.57 -17.92
CA LEU A 44 -13.43 7.12 -16.93
C LEU A 44 -13.34 6.43 -15.56
N GLU A 45 -13.00 5.14 -15.51
CA GLU A 45 -12.79 4.41 -14.25
C GLU A 45 -11.56 4.96 -13.50
N PHE A 46 -10.47 5.22 -14.22
CA PHE A 46 -9.30 5.89 -13.66
C PHE A 46 -9.64 7.28 -13.11
N VAL A 47 -10.39 8.07 -13.87
CA VAL A 47 -10.83 9.42 -13.44
C VAL A 47 -11.64 9.34 -12.14
N LYS A 48 -12.54 8.36 -12.00
CA LYS A 48 -13.31 8.13 -10.76
C LYS A 48 -12.40 7.80 -9.57
N LYS A 49 -11.39 6.96 -9.77
CA LYS A 49 -10.41 6.62 -8.72
C LYS A 49 -9.53 7.81 -8.34
N LEU A 50 -9.11 8.60 -9.33
CA LEU A 50 -8.25 9.77 -9.12
C LEU A 50 -8.95 10.84 -8.27
N TYR A 51 -10.19 11.17 -8.60
CA TYR A 51 -10.95 12.24 -7.95
C TYR A 51 -11.80 11.79 -6.76
N GLN A 52 -11.89 10.50 -6.45
CA GLN A 52 -12.70 9.92 -5.35
C GLN A 52 -14.15 10.43 -5.30
N TRP A 53 -14.71 10.83 -6.42
CA TRP A 53 -16.03 11.45 -6.42
C TRP A 53 -17.15 10.43 -6.35
N SER A 54 -18.02 10.62 -5.40
CA SER A 54 -19.33 9.99 -5.36
C SER A 54 -20.26 10.47 -6.48
N VAL A 55 -19.98 11.65 -7.03
CA VAL A 55 -20.80 12.25 -8.11
C VAL A 55 -19.89 12.98 -9.11
N ILE A 56 -19.73 12.43 -10.29
CA ILE A 56 -19.21 13.16 -11.45
C ILE A 56 -20.41 13.89 -12.09
N LEU A 57 -20.44 15.19 -11.97
CA LEU A 57 -21.55 16.00 -12.48
C LEU A 57 -21.63 16.01 -14.02
N TYR A 58 -20.50 15.79 -14.72
CA TYR A 58 -20.39 15.87 -16.17
C TYR A 58 -19.48 14.72 -16.70
N PRO A 59 -19.91 13.46 -16.61
CA PRO A 59 -19.04 12.31 -16.95
C PRO A 59 -18.66 12.25 -18.44
N ALA A 60 -19.56 12.65 -19.34
CA ALA A 60 -19.30 12.63 -20.78
C ALA A 60 -18.28 13.69 -21.20
N GLU A 61 -18.42 14.90 -20.70
CA GLU A 61 -17.50 16.01 -20.99
C GLU A 61 -16.12 15.75 -20.39
N LEU A 62 -16.04 15.11 -19.20
CA LEU A 62 -14.78 14.71 -18.57
C LEU A 62 -14.09 13.60 -19.36
N GLU A 63 -14.84 12.62 -19.85
CA GLU A 63 -14.31 11.54 -20.67
C GLU A 63 -13.77 12.06 -21.98
N GLU A 64 -14.52 12.89 -22.70
CA GLU A 64 -14.07 13.55 -23.92
C GLU A 64 -12.83 14.41 -23.70
N TYR A 65 -12.79 15.14 -22.59
CA TYR A 65 -11.71 16.07 -22.29
C TYR A 65 -10.42 15.39 -21.80
N LEU A 66 -10.49 14.33 -20.97
CA LEU A 66 -9.33 13.73 -20.32
C LEU A 66 -8.90 12.38 -20.89
N CYS A 67 -9.83 11.64 -21.56
CA CYS A 67 -9.59 10.25 -21.92
C CYS A 67 -9.29 10.04 -23.41
N THR A 68 -9.27 11.11 -24.21
CA THR A 68 -9.08 11.01 -25.68
C THR A 68 -7.63 11.11 -26.11
N ILE A 69 -6.75 11.71 -25.32
CA ILE A 69 -5.33 11.86 -25.61
C ILE A 69 -4.50 11.47 -24.38
N PRO A 70 -3.23 11.04 -24.58
CA PRO A 70 -2.33 10.82 -23.46
C PRO A 70 -2.10 12.10 -22.65
N LEU A 71 -2.12 11.96 -21.32
CA LEU A 71 -1.83 13.04 -20.38
C LEU A 71 -0.39 12.91 -19.89
N SER A 72 0.33 14.02 -19.83
CA SER A 72 1.68 14.05 -19.28
C SER A 72 1.61 14.12 -17.76
N VAL A 73 2.25 13.18 -17.09
CA VAL A 73 2.34 13.09 -15.62
C VAL A 73 3.77 13.31 -15.20
N TRP A 74 3.96 14.25 -14.27
CA TRP A 74 5.26 14.58 -13.70
C TRP A 74 5.33 14.19 -12.24
N LEU A 75 6.38 13.47 -11.87
CA LEU A 75 6.77 13.23 -10.50
C LEU A 75 7.81 14.27 -10.10
N ILE A 76 7.54 14.96 -9.02
CA ILE A 76 8.29 16.13 -8.54
C ILE A 76 8.86 15.80 -7.16
N GLU A 77 10.15 16.14 -6.96
CA GLU A 77 10.83 15.97 -5.68
C GLU A 77 11.22 17.33 -5.09
N GLY A 78 11.18 17.44 -3.77
CA GLY A 78 11.71 18.57 -3.01
C GLY A 78 11.06 18.73 -1.65
N LYS A 79 11.57 19.65 -0.85
CA LYS A 79 11.01 19.91 0.49
C LYS A 79 9.62 20.51 0.37
N ASN A 80 8.63 19.94 1.09
CA ASN A 80 7.22 20.36 1.08
C ASN A 80 6.60 20.37 -0.33
N ALA A 81 6.92 19.33 -1.14
CA ALA A 81 6.57 19.31 -2.56
C ALA A 81 5.06 19.45 -2.81
N VAL A 82 4.20 18.70 -2.10
CA VAL A 82 2.74 18.79 -2.25
C VAL A 82 2.24 20.22 -1.99
N GLU A 83 2.61 20.82 -0.88
CA GLU A 83 2.17 22.17 -0.50
C GLU A 83 2.59 23.22 -1.55
N LYS A 84 3.83 23.14 -2.03
CA LYS A 84 4.36 24.09 -3.01
C LYS A 84 3.70 23.93 -4.37
N VAL A 85 3.52 22.70 -4.84
CA VAL A 85 2.82 22.41 -6.11
C VAL A 85 1.36 22.85 -6.01
N LEU A 86 0.70 22.65 -4.87
CA LEU A 86 -0.66 23.14 -4.63
C LEU A 86 -0.75 24.66 -4.72
N LYS A 87 0.21 25.40 -4.15
CA LYS A 87 0.30 26.86 -4.29
C LYS A 87 0.48 27.31 -5.74
N ILE A 88 1.32 26.60 -6.50
CA ILE A 88 1.49 26.84 -7.94
C ILE A 88 0.16 26.62 -8.68
N LYS A 89 -0.54 25.50 -8.39
CA LYS A 89 -1.86 25.16 -8.96
C LYS A 89 -2.84 26.32 -8.75
N VAL A 90 -2.99 26.78 -7.51
CA VAL A 90 -3.93 27.87 -7.17
C VAL A 90 -3.60 29.14 -7.95
N LYS A 91 -2.33 29.57 -7.96
CA LYS A 91 -1.90 30.80 -8.67
C LYS A 91 -2.10 30.70 -10.20
N MET A 92 -1.76 29.57 -10.80
CA MET A 92 -1.92 29.39 -12.24
C MET A 92 -3.39 29.28 -12.64
N ARG A 93 -4.20 28.55 -11.89
CA ARG A 93 -5.64 28.46 -12.15
C ARG A 93 -6.34 29.82 -12.06
N ALA A 94 -6.04 30.61 -11.05
CA ALA A 94 -6.59 31.95 -10.91
C ALA A 94 -6.30 32.86 -12.11
N LYS A 95 -5.13 32.66 -12.78
CA LYS A 95 -4.71 33.48 -13.90
C LYS A 95 -5.17 32.96 -15.26
N PHE A 96 -5.23 31.63 -15.44
CA PHE A 96 -5.29 31.02 -16.77
C PHE A 96 -6.47 30.05 -16.97
N SER A 97 -7.18 29.62 -15.91
CA SER A 97 -8.35 28.77 -16.06
C SER A 97 -9.53 29.52 -16.66
N THR A 98 -10.29 28.83 -17.53
CA THR A 98 -11.43 29.41 -18.22
C THR A 98 -12.76 29.05 -17.55
N ASP A 99 -12.83 27.86 -16.94
CA ASP A 99 -14.04 27.34 -16.30
C ASP A 99 -13.70 26.25 -15.28
N LYS A 100 -14.72 25.56 -14.77
CA LYS A 100 -14.56 24.50 -13.76
C LYS A 100 -13.95 23.21 -14.27
N LEU A 101 -14.00 22.96 -15.56
CA LEU A 101 -13.46 21.76 -16.22
C LEU A 101 -12.01 21.99 -16.67
N HIS A 102 -11.76 23.11 -17.37
CA HIS A 102 -10.46 23.47 -17.95
C HIS A 102 -9.58 24.16 -16.91
N THR A 103 -8.95 23.37 -16.07
CA THR A 103 -8.23 23.82 -14.87
C THR A 103 -6.72 23.56 -14.93
N LEU A 104 -6.16 23.44 -16.12
CA LEU A 104 -4.73 23.37 -16.49
C LEU A 104 -4.06 22.07 -16.05
N PHE A 105 -4.09 21.73 -14.80
CA PHE A 105 -3.49 20.51 -14.27
C PHE A 105 -4.11 20.08 -12.96
N HIS A 106 -3.96 18.80 -12.66
CA HIS A 106 -4.29 18.20 -11.38
C HIS A 106 -3.01 18.00 -10.55
N CYS A 107 -3.11 18.15 -9.25
CA CYS A 107 -2.13 17.66 -8.29
C CYS A 107 -2.84 17.28 -6.98
N PRO A 108 -2.26 16.38 -6.19
CA PRO A 108 -2.77 16.02 -4.86
C PRO A 108 -2.98 17.23 -3.98
N ASP A 109 -3.99 17.19 -3.13
CA ASP A 109 -4.28 18.26 -2.16
C ASP A 109 -3.61 18.00 -0.79
N SER A 110 -3.13 16.77 -0.56
CA SER A 110 -2.44 16.33 0.67
C SER A 110 -1.34 15.29 0.36
N GLU A 111 -0.51 14.97 1.35
CA GLU A 111 0.44 13.84 1.23
C GLU A 111 -0.29 12.49 1.14
N GLU A 112 -1.43 12.34 1.80
CA GLU A 112 -2.27 11.15 1.71
C GLU A 112 -2.79 10.95 0.28
N ASP A 113 -3.32 12.02 -0.33
CA ASP A 113 -3.74 12.00 -1.74
C ASP A 113 -2.58 11.69 -2.68
N PHE A 114 -1.39 12.25 -2.40
CA PHE A 114 -0.19 11.96 -3.20
C PHE A 114 0.09 10.45 -3.24
N TRP A 115 0.09 9.75 -2.10
CA TRP A 115 0.40 8.33 -2.05
C TRP A 115 -0.66 7.48 -2.75
N ARG A 116 -1.93 7.80 -2.57
CA ARG A 116 -3.05 7.16 -3.26
C ARG A 116 -2.92 7.31 -4.78
N GLU A 117 -2.65 8.51 -5.26
CA GLU A 117 -2.49 8.82 -6.69
C GLU A 117 -1.21 8.23 -7.25
N TYR A 118 -0.14 8.21 -6.45
CA TYR A 118 1.13 7.59 -6.84
C TYR A 118 0.96 6.11 -7.16
N VAL A 119 0.29 5.35 -6.30
CA VAL A 119 0.00 3.93 -6.54
C VAL A 119 -0.86 3.74 -7.78
N LEU A 120 -1.88 4.58 -7.96
CA LEU A 120 -2.76 4.51 -9.13
C LEU A 120 -2.00 4.72 -10.47
N ILE A 121 -0.98 5.59 -10.47
CA ILE A 121 -0.27 6.01 -11.68
C ILE A 121 1.03 5.21 -11.91
N PHE A 122 1.76 4.90 -10.85
CA PHE A 122 3.13 4.36 -10.88
C PHE A 122 3.25 2.97 -10.25
N SER A 123 2.15 2.22 -10.09
CA SER A 123 2.15 0.88 -9.45
C SER A 123 3.17 -0.10 -10.03
N GLU A 124 3.49 0.01 -11.31
CA GLU A 124 4.47 -0.85 -12.00
C GLU A 124 5.93 -0.36 -11.86
N GLU A 125 6.13 0.85 -11.35
CA GLU A 125 7.43 1.49 -11.23
C GLU A 125 7.57 2.19 -9.87
N PRO A 126 7.70 1.46 -8.77
CA PRO A 126 7.76 2.07 -7.45
C PRO A 126 8.98 3.02 -7.31
N LEU A 127 8.81 4.09 -6.55
CA LEU A 127 9.94 4.88 -6.05
C LEU A 127 10.90 3.94 -5.33
N LYS A 128 12.21 4.17 -5.48
CA LYS A 128 13.20 3.35 -4.77
C LYS A 128 12.85 3.30 -3.29
N LYS A 129 12.85 2.10 -2.74
CA LYS A 129 12.53 1.77 -1.35
C LYS A 129 13.25 2.70 -0.33
N ASP A 130 14.46 3.15 -0.68
CA ASP A 130 15.32 4.00 0.16
C ASP A 130 14.77 5.42 0.41
N ILE A 131 13.73 5.85 -0.32
CA ILE A 131 13.19 7.22 -0.24
C ILE A 131 11.92 7.27 0.62
N MET A 132 11.29 6.13 0.85
CA MET A 132 10.04 6.03 1.60
C MET A 132 10.29 5.44 2.98
N LYS A 133 9.63 5.98 4.00
CA LYS A 133 9.59 5.30 5.31
C LYS A 133 8.98 3.93 5.10
N THR A 134 9.76 2.89 5.30
CA THR A 134 9.28 1.51 5.31
C THR A 134 8.87 1.17 6.74
N ASN A 135 7.68 0.67 6.90
CA ASN A 135 7.23 0.11 8.16
C ASN A 135 7.58 -1.39 8.16
N ASN A 136 8.31 -1.83 9.16
CA ASN A 136 8.65 -3.24 9.30
C ASN A 136 7.54 -3.98 10.03
N GLN A 137 7.15 -5.13 9.50
CA GLN A 137 6.12 -6.00 10.05
C GLN A 137 6.63 -7.45 10.11
N VAL A 138 5.95 -8.24 10.90
CA VAL A 138 6.09 -9.69 10.92
C VAL A 138 4.79 -10.36 10.52
N GLU A 139 4.90 -11.45 9.79
CA GLU A 139 3.85 -12.43 9.56
C GLU A 139 4.25 -13.74 10.26
N VAL A 140 3.37 -14.33 11.06
CA VAL A 140 3.68 -15.59 11.76
C VAL A 140 2.61 -16.63 11.50
N PHE A 141 3.01 -17.74 10.89
CA PHE A 141 2.21 -18.95 10.81
C PHE A 141 2.42 -19.80 12.06
N LEU A 142 1.49 -19.70 13.01
CA LEU A 142 1.45 -20.65 14.12
C LEU A 142 0.99 -21.98 13.56
N PHE A 143 1.74 -23.06 13.83
CA PHE A 143 1.42 -24.37 13.29
C PHE A 143 1.55 -25.49 14.34
N LYS A 144 0.82 -26.57 14.12
CA LYS A 144 0.87 -27.77 14.93
C LYS A 144 0.72 -29.02 14.10
N LYS A 145 1.25 -30.14 14.61
CA LYS A 145 1.10 -31.45 13.98
C LYS A 145 -0.07 -32.18 14.63
N SER A 146 -1.12 -32.44 13.86
CA SER A 146 -2.26 -33.24 14.31
C SER A 146 -2.07 -34.71 13.90
N GLN A 147 -2.45 -35.61 14.79
CA GLN A 147 -2.38 -37.06 14.51
C GLN A 147 -3.34 -37.49 13.39
N SER A 148 -4.47 -36.80 13.22
CA SER A 148 -5.51 -37.17 12.27
C SER A 148 -5.49 -36.38 10.96
N GLU A 149 -5.02 -35.10 11.00
CA GLU A 149 -5.15 -34.16 9.88
C GLU A 149 -3.79 -33.69 9.32
N GLY A 150 -2.68 -34.12 9.93
CA GLY A 150 -1.35 -33.70 9.52
C GLY A 150 -0.98 -32.30 10.02
N MET A 151 -0.31 -31.53 9.20
CA MET A 151 0.12 -30.17 9.56
C MET A 151 -1.02 -29.17 9.44
N LEU A 152 -1.30 -28.46 10.52
CA LEU A 152 -2.35 -27.43 10.60
C LEU A 152 -1.74 -26.07 10.92
N PHE A 153 -2.27 -25.03 10.28
CA PHE A 153 -1.87 -23.64 10.43
C PHE A 153 -3.00 -22.81 11.02
N LEU A 154 -2.68 -21.93 11.96
CA LEU A 154 -3.65 -21.03 12.58
C LEU A 154 -3.90 -19.84 11.66
N LEU A 155 -5.17 -19.57 11.40
CA LEU A 155 -5.62 -18.32 10.81
C LEU A 155 -6.57 -17.60 11.76
N LEU A 156 -6.45 -16.29 11.80
CA LEU A 156 -7.24 -15.37 12.61
C LEU A 156 -8.15 -14.54 11.72
N LYS A 157 -9.39 -14.31 12.13
CA LYS A 157 -10.34 -13.45 11.41
C LYS A 157 -10.40 -12.09 12.04
N ARG A 158 -10.02 -11.06 11.34
CA ARG A 158 -10.10 -9.68 11.82
C ARG A 158 -11.54 -9.26 12.11
N ILE A 159 -11.72 -8.32 13.05
CA ILE A 159 -13.02 -7.69 13.31
C ILE A 159 -13.54 -7.00 12.04
N PRO A 160 -14.87 -6.87 11.84
CA PRO A 160 -15.45 -6.23 10.64
C PRO A 160 -14.93 -4.81 10.37
N GLN A 161 -14.69 -4.03 11.41
CA GLN A 161 -14.14 -2.67 11.35
C GLN A 161 -12.73 -2.61 10.74
N LYS A 162 -11.98 -3.72 10.80
CA LYS A 162 -10.65 -3.91 10.20
C LYS A 162 -10.69 -4.81 8.95
N GLY A 163 -11.84 -4.91 8.28
CA GLY A 163 -12.02 -5.61 7.01
C GLY A 163 -12.55 -7.05 7.08
N GLY A 164 -12.61 -7.69 8.24
CA GLY A 164 -13.28 -9.00 8.45
C GLY A 164 -12.68 -10.20 7.69
N PHE A 165 -11.45 -10.09 7.21
CA PHE A 165 -10.77 -11.14 6.44
C PHE A 165 -9.94 -12.07 7.34
N TRP A 166 -9.56 -13.22 6.78
CA TRP A 166 -8.68 -14.19 7.42
C TRP A 166 -7.23 -13.91 7.07
N GLN A 167 -6.36 -14.02 8.06
CA GLN A 167 -4.91 -13.79 7.92
C GLN A 167 -4.13 -14.64 8.94
N PRO A 168 -2.82 -14.87 8.78
CA PRO A 168 -1.94 -15.32 9.87
C PRO A 168 -1.82 -14.23 10.95
N ILE A 169 -1.03 -14.46 11.97
CA ILE A 169 -0.67 -13.44 12.96
C ILE A 169 0.19 -12.39 12.26
N THR A 170 -0.12 -11.10 12.42
CA THR A 170 0.67 -10.02 11.81
C THR A 170 0.81 -8.86 12.79
N GLY A 171 1.96 -8.19 12.76
CA GLY A 171 2.12 -7.01 13.58
C GLY A 171 3.34 -6.16 13.24
N ASN A 172 3.32 -4.92 13.70
CA ASN A 172 4.40 -3.97 13.46
C ASN A 172 5.62 -4.28 14.36
N VAL A 173 6.81 -4.19 13.79
CA VAL A 173 8.05 -4.18 14.56
C VAL A 173 8.20 -2.81 15.25
N ARG A 174 8.38 -2.80 16.57
CA ARG A 174 8.56 -1.58 17.37
C ARG A 174 9.99 -1.03 17.24
N ASN A 175 10.20 0.22 17.64
CA ASN A 175 11.55 0.80 17.66
C ASN A 175 12.50 -0.06 18.51
N GLU A 176 13.68 -0.35 17.96
CA GLU A 176 14.74 -1.17 18.58
C GLU A 176 14.37 -2.66 18.79
N GLU A 177 13.20 -3.10 18.36
CA GLU A 177 12.77 -4.48 18.40
C GLU A 177 13.32 -5.26 17.20
N ARG A 178 13.83 -6.46 17.40
CA ARG A 178 14.19 -7.37 16.30
C ARG A 178 12.93 -8.07 15.76
N PHE A 179 12.99 -8.55 14.53
CA PHE A 179 11.86 -9.26 13.91
C PHE A 179 11.42 -10.48 14.72
N GLU A 180 12.35 -11.27 15.26
CA GLU A 180 12.03 -12.43 16.10
C GLU A 180 11.33 -12.02 17.40
N GLU A 181 11.73 -10.90 18.00
CA GLU A 181 11.11 -10.38 19.22
C GLU A 181 9.69 -9.88 18.94
N ALA A 182 9.49 -9.21 17.80
CA ALA A 182 8.16 -8.82 17.32
C ALA A 182 7.28 -10.04 17.08
N ALA A 183 7.79 -11.07 16.39
CA ALA A 183 7.05 -12.31 16.14
C ALA A 183 6.59 -12.97 17.46
N MET A 184 7.48 -13.10 18.43
CA MET A 184 7.16 -13.66 19.75
C MET A 184 6.13 -12.82 20.53
N ARG A 185 6.22 -11.51 20.43
CA ARG A 185 5.28 -10.58 21.08
C ARG A 185 3.90 -10.66 20.44
N GLU A 186 3.82 -10.62 19.10
CA GLU A 186 2.53 -10.69 18.38
C GLU A 186 1.83 -12.04 18.61
N ILE A 187 2.58 -13.16 18.66
CA ILE A 187 2.00 -14.46 19.07
C ILE A 187 1.29 -14.34 20.42
N ARG A 188 1.96 -13.76 21.42
CA ARG A 188 1.38 -13.60 22.76
C ARG A 188 0.20 -12.64 22.78
N GLU A 189 0.32 -11.50 22.12
CA GLU A 189 -0.71 -10.45 22.12
C GLU A 189 -1.97 -10.91 21.37
N GLU A 190 -1.85 -11.62 20.24
CA GLU A 190 -3.00 -12.02 19.43
C GLU A 190 -3.64 -13.36 19.82
N THR A 191 -2.87 -14.27 20.39
CA THR A 191 -3.33 -15.65 20.64
C THR A 191 -3.26 -16.09 22.10
N GLY A 192 -2.62 -15.31 22.98
CA GLY A 192 -2.40 -15.69 24.37
C GLY A 192 -1.39 -16.83 24.57
N VAL A 193 -0.73 -17.30 23.52
CA VAL A 193 0.27 -18.36 23.59
C VAL A 193 1.57 -17.80 24.17
N LEU A 194 2.01 -18.33 25.31
CA LEU A 194 3.23 -17.90 26.00
C LEU A 194 4.44 -18.73 25.65
N GLU A 195 4.24 -20.00 25.35
CA GLU A 195 5.29 -20.98 25.07
C GLU A 195 5.02 -21.70 23.74
N PHE A 196 6.05 -21.88 22.94
CA PHE A 196 6.04 -22.62 21.69
C PHE A 196 7.31 -23.48 21.59
N LEU A 197 7.25 -24.54 20.80
CA LEU A 197 8.32 -25.54 20.73
C LEU A 197 9.55 -25.00 19.99
N ARG A 198 9.33 -24.23 18.91
CA ARG A 198 10.37 -23.54 18.14
C ARG A 198 9.80 -22.39 17.35
N LEU A 199 10.65 -21.38 17.10
CA LEU A 199 10.43 -20.30 16.13
C LEU A 199 11.34 -20.54 14.93
N ILE A 200 10.81 -20.42 13.73
CA ILE A 200 11.50 -20.62 12.46
C ILE A 200 11.45 -19.31 11.69
N ASP A 201 12.61 -18.76 11.36
CA ASP A 201 12.70 -17.73 10.32
C ASP A 201 12.69 -18.43 8.96
N THR A 202 11.74 -18.07 8.10
CA THR A 202 11.65 -18.65 6.75
C THR A 202 12.69 -18.09 5.79
N ASN A 203 13.43 -17.04 6.17
CA ASN A 203 14.27 -16.23 5.29
C ASN A 203 13.52 -15.69 4.07
N TYR A 204 12.18 -15.60 4.15
CA TYR A 204 11.32 -15.02 3.14
C TYR A 204 10.68 -13.74 3.68
N SER A 205 10.73 -12.70 2.89
CA SER A 205 10.07 -11.44 3.16
C SER A 205 9.46 -10.90 1.88
N PHE A 206 8.46 -10.06 1.99
CA PHE A 206 7.85 -9.38 0.86
C PHE A 206 7.51 -7.94 1.22
N ASP A 207 7.38 -7.12 0.18
CA ASP A 207 7.02 -5.73 0.32
C ASP A 207 5.65 -5.49 -0.32
N PHE A 208 4.84 -4.67 0.33
CA PHE A 208 3.57 -4.21 -0.23
C PHE A 208 3.29 -2.77 0.22
N PHE A 209 2.38 -2.11 -0.47
CA PHE A 209 2.00 -0.75 -0.15
C PHE A 209 0.62 -0.75 0.50
N ASP A 210 0.54 -0.27 1.74
CA ASP A 210 -0.69 -0.13 2.51
C ASP A 210 -0.56 1.02 3.51
N ASP A 211 -1.67 1.64 3.87
CA ASP A 211 -1.72 2.77 4.82
C ASP A 211 -0.72 3.89 4.44
N ASN A 212 -0.66 4.23 3.14
CA ASN A 212 0.18 5.29 2.56
C ASN A 212 1.69 5.14 2.79
N ARG A 213 2.18 3.92 2.99
CA ARG A 213 3.62 3.61 3.18
C ARG A 213 3.96 2.21 2.69
N TRP A 214 5.23 1.99 2.43
CA TRP A 214 5.74 0.65 2.20
C TRP A 214 5.74 -0.15 3.49
N GLN A 215 5.25 -1.37 3.41
CA GLN A 215 5.33 -2.39 4.45
C GLN A 215 6.37 -3.42 4.01
N HIS A 216 7.31 -3.73 4.89
CA HIS A 216 8.25 -4.85 4.72
C HIS A 216 7.87 -5.92 5.73
N GLU A 217 7.42 -7.07 5.26
CA GLU A 217 6.91 -8.14 6.11
C GLU A 217 7.84 -9.34 6.06
N GLN A 218 8.45 -9.69 7.22
CA GLN A 218 9.28 -10.87 7.41
C GLN A 218 8.41 -12.03 7.90
N VAL A 219 8.55 -13.19 7.26
CA VAL A 219 7.69 -14.35 7.53
C VAL A 219 8.37 -15.32 8.48
N PHE A 220 7.64 -15.71 9.53
CA PHE A 220 8.05 -16.70 10.54
C PHE A 220 7.04 -17.84 10.63
N GLY A 221 7.50 -18.97 11.16
CA GLY A 221 6.66 -20.05 11.66
C GLY A 221 6.91 -20.30 13.14
N ALA A 222 5.88 -20.62 13.90
CA ALA A 222 6.06 -21.05 15.29
C ALA A 222 5.29 -22.35 15.56
N GLU A 223 6.01 -23.37 16.02
CA GLU A 223 5.43 -24.68 16.34
C GLU A 223 4.87 -24.70 17.75
N VAL A 224 3.64 -25.17 17.90
CA VAL A 224 2.97 -25.29 19.19
C VAL A 224 2.52 -26.72 19.45
N ASP A 225 2.22 -27.01 20.73
CA ASP A 225 1.63 -28.29 21.13
C ASP A 225 0.26 -28.52 20.46
N GLU A 226 -0.08 -29.78 20.14
CA GLU A 226 -1.35 -30.13 19.50
C GLU A 226 -2.57 -29.60 20.28
N ASN A 227 -2.49 -29.58 21.61
CA ASN A 227 -3.57 -29.19 22.51
C ASN A 227 -3.54 -27.71 22.93
N ILE A 228 -2.74 -26.88 22.27
CA ILE A 228 -2.60 -25.47 22.61
C ILE A 228 -3.95 -24.75 22.65
N LYS A 229 -4.16 -23.94 23.68
CA LYS A 229 -5.35 -23.11 23.81
C LYS A 229 -5.08 -21.74 23.20
N ILE A 230 -5.97 -21.28 22.35
CA ILE A 230 -5.94 -19.95 21.75
C ILE A 230 -6.92 -19.04 22.47
N THR A 231 -6.42 -17.88 22.89
CA THR A 231 -7.22 -16.79 23.47
C THR A 231 -7.06 -15.57 22.59
N LEU A 232 -8.08 -15.25 21.80
CA LEU A 232 -8.02 -14.15 20.84
C LEU A 232 -7.91 -12.78 21.52
N SER A 233 -7.13 -11.90 20.92
CA SER A 233 -7.15 -10.47 21.22
C SER A 233 -8.48 -9.83 20.78
N ARG A 234 -8.69 -8.55 21.15
CA ARG A 234 -9.88 -7.79 20.72
C ARG A 234 -9.89 -7.43 19.22
N GLU A 235 -8.82 -7.70 18.51
CA GLU A 235 -8.68 -7.42 17.09
C GLU A 235 -9.25 -8.52 16.20
N HIS A 236 -9.56 -9.69 16.77
CA HIS A 236 -10.03 -10.87 16.06
C HIS A 236 -11.34 -11.40 16.63
N THR A 237 -12.19 -11.94 15.74
CA THR A 237 -13.50 -12.50 16.10
C THR A 237 -13.50 -14.01 16.14
N GLU A 238 -12.67 -14.66 15.34
CA GLU A 238 -12.63 -16.10 15.17
C GLU A 238 -11.20 -16.56 14.88
N PHE A 239 -10.91 -17.83 15.15
CA PHE A 239 -9.71 -18.51 14.67
C PHE A 239 -10.06 -19.86 14.06
N LYS A 240 -9.18 -20.35 13.18
CA LYS A 240 -9.29 -21.69 12.59
C LYS A 240 -7.91 -22.32 12.49
N TRP A 241 -7.86 -23.61 12.77
CA TRP A 241 -6.77 -24.47 12.35
C TRP A 241 -7.15 -25.07 11.01
N VAL A 242 -6.31 -24.90 10.00
CA VAL A 242 -6.60 -25.29 8.62
C VAL A 242 -5.37 -25.95 7.98
N THR A 243 -5.60 -26.80 7.01
CA THR A 243 -4.52 -27.35 6.18
C THR A 243 -3.93 -26.27 5.28
N LYS A 244 -2.71 -26.49 4.76
CA LYS A 244 -2.11 -25.61 3.75
C LYS A 244 -3.04 -25.38 2.56
N GLU A 245 -3.65 -26.44 2.02
CA GLU A 245 -4.55 -26.35 0.86
C GLU A 245 -5.80 -25.51 1.16
N GLU A 246 -6.38 -25.68 2.33
CA GLU A 246 -7.55 -24.88 2.73
C GLU A 246 -7.17 -23.41 2.91
N ALA A 247 -6.02 -23.12 3.56
CA ALA A 247 -5.53 -21.76 3.71
C ALA A 247 -5.35 -21.07 2.36
N LEU A 248 -4.65 -21.71 1.43
CA LEU A 248 -4.36 -21.15 0.11
C LEU A 248 -5.60 -20.95 -0.77
N ASN A 249 -6.55 -21.88 -0.71
CA ASN A 249 -7.70 -21.88 -1.63
C ASN A 249 -8.93 -21.14 -1.11
N LYS A 250 -9.12 -21.09 0.24
CA LYS A 250 -10.36 -20.57 0.82
C LYS A 250 -10.17 -19.27 1.62
N TYR A 251 -9.03 -19.09 2.29
CA TYR A 251 -8.90 -18.07 3.32
C TYR A 251 -7.93 -16.95 3.00
N LEU A 252 -6.71 -17.28 2.56
CA LEU A 252 -5.70 -16.26 2.24
C LEU A 252 -6.00 -15.57 0.91
N LYS A 253 -6.04 -14.25 0.95
CA LYS A 253 -6.37 -13.42 -0.23
C LYS A 253 -5.13 -12.94 -0.97
N TRP A 254 -4.13 -12.47 -0.23
CA TRP A 254 -2.99 -11.76 -0.80
C TRP A 254 -1.86 -12.69 -1.22
N PRO A 255 -1.20 -12.39 -2.35
CA PRO A 255 -0.10 -13.22 -2.85
C PRO A 255 1.04 -13.40 -1.85
N GLY A 256 1.43 -12.33 -1.13
CA GLY A 256 2.51 -12.38 -0.12
C GLY A 256 2.25 -13.42 0.97
N ASN A 257 1.04 -13.39 1.58
CA ASN A 257 0.67 -14.36 2.62
C ASN A 257 0.61 -15.80 2.07
N LYS A 258 0.16 -15.98 0.82
CA LYS A 258 0.13 -17.30 0.18
C LYS A 258 1.55 -17.85 -0.03
N GLU A 259 2.43 -17.02 -0.55
CA GLU A 259 3.83 -17.39 -0.77
C GLU A 259 4.55 -17.64 0.56
N GLY A 260 4.28 -16.82 1.60
CA GLY A 260 4.78 -17.02 2.95
C GLY A 260 4.43 -18.40 3.50
N LEU A 261 3.16 -18.82 3.35
CA LEU A 261 2.72 -20.15 3.76
C LEU A 261 3.38 -21.27 2.93
N ILE A 262 3.58 -21.06 1.65
CA ILE A 262 4.29 -22.03 0.78
C ILE A 262 5.72 -22.19 1.25
N LYS A 263 6.46 -21.09 1.48
CA LYS A 263 7.84 -21.12 1.97
C LYS A 263 7.95 -21.77 3.33
N MET A 264 7.02 -21.48 4.24
CA MET A 264 6.97 -22.15 5.54
C MET A 264 6.77 -23.66 5.40
N SER A 265 5.87 -24.09 4.51
CA SER A 265 5.61 -25.52 4.29
C SER A 265 6.82 -26.24 3.67
N GLU A 266 7.53 -25.61 2.72
CA GLU A 266 8.75 -26.18 2.13
C GLU A 266 9.81 -26.48 3.19
N ILE A 267 9.95 -25.62 4.22
CA ILE A 267 10.88 -25.82 5.34
C ILE A 267 10.43 -26.99 6.24
N LEU A 268 9.11 -27.17 6.41
CA LEU A 268 8.57 -28.24 7.25
C LEU A 268 8.62 -29.63 6.58
N ASP A 269 8.67 -29.64 5.26
CA ASP A 269 8.75 -30.88 4.44
C ASP A 269 10.21 -31.33 4.18
N ALA A 270 11.21 -30.49 4.49
CA ALA A 270 12.63 -30.74 4.31
C ALA A 270 13.27 -31.45 5.51
#